data_33b39f7cf04bcd97011a27c3fe749010
#
_entry.id   33b39f7cf04bcd97011a27c3fe749010
#
_cell.length_a   1.000
_cell.length_b   1.000
_cell.length_c   1.000
_cell.angle_alpha   90.00
_cell.angle_beta   90.00
_cell.angle_gamma   90.00
#
_symmetry.space_group_name_H-M   'P 1'
#
loop_
_entity.id
_entity.type
_entity.pdbx_description
1 polymer ?
#
loop_
_entity_poly.entity_id
_entity_poly.type
_entity_poly.pdbx_seq_one_letter_code
_entity_poly.pdbx_strand_id
1 'polypeptide(L)'
;MPNLATWMRPKDKPFFRRSFVAHPQVQIWNAAEGTVPIEEMHGLLLTGGPDIAPQFLRQEIPDPSVLDKDIKPARDEWEFAATKEALARELPIFAICKGLQVLNVALGGTLRLDIPGHDRPEMKDEDVQPLRTVRAASHRLERVNSSHHQAIDRLADGCEVEAWCATDDIIEQMRLTSHPFALAVQYHPERGGNAYAPLFADFVGRLK
;
A
#
# COMPACT_ATOMS: atom_id res chain seq x y z
N MET A 1 -23.02 7.32 -2.59
CA MET A 1 -21.74 7.42 -1.85
C MET A 1 -20.83 6.34 -2.39
N PRO A 2 -19.58 6.63 -2.74
CA PRO A 2 -18.67 5.59 -3.23
C PRO A 2 -18.29 4.62 -2.12
N ASN A 3 -18.28 3.32 -2.47
CA ASN A 3 -17.90 2.22 -1.58
C ASN A 3 -16.41 1.95 -1.75
N LEU A 4 -15.63 2.20 -0.71
CA LEU A 4 -14.20 1.94 -0.66
C LEU A 4 -13.95 0.59 0.02
N ALA A 5 -13.52 -0.41 -0.75
CA ALA A 5 -13.19 -1.72 -0.23
C ALA A 5 -11.78 -1.73 0.39
N THR A 6 -11.63 -2.41 1.51
CA THR A 6 -10.35 -2.56 2.21
C THR A 6 -10.35 -3.79 3.12
N TRP A 7 -9.16 -4.27 3.48
CA TRP A 7 -8.95 -5.13 4.65
C TRP A 7 -8.11 -4.39 5.67
N MET A 8 -8.78 -3.80 6.66
CA MET A 8 -8.13 -2.94 7.65
C MET A 8 -8.17 -3.60 9.03
N ARG A 9 -6.98 -3.75 9.64
CA ARG A 9 -6.89 -4.31 11.00
C ARG A 9 -7.52 -3.38 12.03
N PRO A 10 -8.09 -3.90 13.14
CA PRO A 10 -8.68 -3.06 14.18
C PRO A 10 -7.74 -1.99 14.73
N LYS A 11 -6.44 -2.30 14.88
CA LYS A 11 -5.43 -1.36 15.39
C LYS A 11 -5.14 -0.19 14.44
N ASP A 12 -5.39 -0.36 13.13
CA ASP A 12 -5.10 0.68 12.12
C ASP A 12 -6.29 1.63 11.90
N LYS A 13 -7.51 1.21 12.29
CA LYS A 13 -8.74 2.00 12.11
C LYS A 13 -8.68 3.45 12.61
N PRO A 14 -8.11 3.75 13.80
CA PRO A 14 -8.04 5.13 14.28
C PRO A 14 -7.24 6.04 13.34
N PHE A 15 -6.18 5.54 12.72
CA PHE A 15 -5.35 6.29 11.78
C PHE A 15 -6.14 6.60 10.51
N PHE A 16 -6.74 5.59 9.88
CA PHE A 16 -7.52 5.77 8.66
C PHE A 16 -8.78 6.61 8.90
N ARG A 17 -9.43 6.48 10.07
CA ARG A 17 -10.56 7.36 10.41
C ARG A 17 -10.15 8.84 10.41
N ARG A 18 -8.96 9.18 10.88
CA ARG A 18 -8.43 10.55 10.81
C ARG A 18 -8.16 10.97 9.35
N SER A 19 -7.56 10.10 8.54
CA SER A 19 -7.23 10.39 7.16
C SER A 19 -8.48 10.63 6.28
N PHE A 20 -9.59 9.97 6.61
CA PHE A 20 -10.87 10.12 5.88
C PHE A 20 -11.86 11.09 6.53
N VAL A 21 -11.49 11.79 7.62
CA VAL A 21 -12.42 12.71 8.32
C VAL A 21 -12.92 13.84 7.42
N ALA A 22 -12.10 14.31 6.48
CA ALA A 22 -12.46 15.32 5.49
C ALA A 22 -13.33 14.77 4.33
N HIS A 23 -13.57 13.47 4.30
CA HIS A 23 -14.24 12.76 3.20
C HIS A 23 -15.45 11.92 3.69
N PRO A 24 -16.44 12.53 4.39
CA PRO A 24 -17.55 11.78 5.01
C PRO A 24 -18.48 11.12 3.98
N GLN A 25 -18.36 11.47 2.69
CA GLN A 25 -19.11 10.84 1.61
C GLN A 25 -18.60 9.44 1.25
N VAL A 26 -17.40 9.02 1.69
CA VAL A 26 -16.85 7.71 1.38
C VAL A 26 -17.36 6.68 2.39
N GLN A 27 -17.98 5.63 1.89
CA GLN A 27 -18.37 4.48 2.70
C GLN A 27 -17.25 3.44 2.69
N ILE A 28 -16.64 3.19 3.84
CA ILE A 28 -15.57 2.19 3.97
C ILE A 28 -16.17 0.81 4.24
N TRP A 29 -15.91 -0.13 3.34
CA TRP A 29 -16.27 -1.55 3.44
C TRP A 29 -15.05 -2.35 3.87
N ASN A 30 -15.05 -2.84 5.11
CA ASN A 30 -13.89 -3.52 5.68
C ASN A 30 -14.09 -5.05 5.71
N ALA A 31 -13.38 -5.77 4.88
CA ALA A 31 -13.44 -7.23 4.78
C ALA A 31 -12.90 -7.96 6.03
N ALA A 32 -12.18 -7.27 6.91
CA ALA A 32 -11.82 -7.81 8.23
C ALA A 32 -13.03 -7.88 9.19
N GLU A 33 -14.16 -7.26 8.85
CA GLU A 33 -15.35 -7.15 9.72
C GLU A 33 -16.57 -7.83 9.16
N GLY A 34 -16.56 -8.19 7.87
CA GLY A 34 -17.68 -8.85 7.21
C GLY A 34 -17.44 -9.06 5.73
N THR A 35 -18.40 -9.68 5.07
CA THR A 35 -18.32 -9.89 3.61
C THR A 35 -18.37 -8.56 2.87
N VAL A 36 -17.45 -8.35 1.96
CA VAL A 36 -17.40 -7.20 1.07
C VAL A 36 -17.62 -7.68 -0.37
N PRO A 37 -18.69 -7.24 -1.05
CA PRO A 37 -18.91 -7.55 -2.47
C PRO A 37 -17.94 -6.73 -3.32
N ILE A 38 -16.81 -7.33 -3.70
CA ILE A 38 -15.75 -6.64 -4.45
C ILE A 38 -16.22 -6.16 -5.83
N GLU A 39 -17.22 -6.81 -6.39
CA GLU A 39 -17.88 -6.41 -7.66
C GLU A 39 -18.67 -5.10 -7.56
N GLU A 40 -19.03 -4.67 -6.34
CA GLU A 40 -19.77 -3.42 -6.09
C GLU A 40 -18.86 -2.28 -5.56
N MET A 41 -17.56 -2.53 -5.39
CA MET A 41 -16.64 -1.48 -4.92
C MET A 41 -16.42 -0.40 -5.99
N HIS A 42 -16.10 0.81 -5.54
CA HIS A 42 -15.78 1.98 -6.38
C HIS A 42 -14.30 2.37 -6.29
N GLY A 43 -13.54 1.71 -5.43
CA GLY A 43 -12.11 1.84 -5.28
C GLY A 43 -11.56 0.86 -4.24
N LEU A 44 -10.26 0.68 -4.25
CA LEU A 44 -9.55 -0.25 -3.37
C LEU A 44 -8.48 0.47 -2.56
N LEU A 45 -8.52 0.29 -1.24
CA LEU A 45 -7.47 0.70 -0.31
C LEU A 45 -6.78 -0.54 0.23
N LEU A 46 -5.55 -0.79 -0.19
CA LEU A 46 -4.69 -1.84 0.37
C LEU A 46 -3.88 -1.24 1.52
N THR A 47 -4.03 -1.80 2.72
CA THR A 47 -3.40 -1.26 3.94
C THR A 47 -2.17 -2.04 4.36
N GLY A 48 -1.38 -1.47 5.28
CA GLY A 48 -0.25 -2.15 5.91
C GLY A 48 -0.65 -3.43 6.66
N GLY A 49 0.31 -4.32 6.90
CA GLY A 49 0.03 -5.61 7.55
C GLY A 49 1.27 -6.48 7.67
N PRO A 50 1.12 -7.72 8.18
CA PRO A 50 2.17 -8.72 8.13
C PRO A 50 2.46 -9.14 6.69
N ASP A 51 3.52 -9.89 6.50
CA ASP A 51 4.00 -10.35 5.21
C ASP A 51 2.95 -11.08 4.37
N ILE A 52 3.17 -11.07 3.06
CA ILE A 52 2.38 -11.84 2.10
C ILE A 52 2.69 -13.33 2.29
N ALA A 53 1.65 -14.15 2.36
CA ALA A 53 1.79 -15.59 2.50
C ALA A 53 2.56 -16.21 1.31
N PRO A 54 3.47 -17.17 1.57
CA PRO A 54 4.36 -17.76 0.57
C PRO A 54 3.68 -18.21 -0.73
N GLN A 55 2.48 -18.77 -0.63
CA GLN A 55 1.75 -19.28 -1.81
C GLN A 55 1.34 -18.21 -2.82
N PHE A 56 1.35 -16.92 -2.43
CA PHE A 56 1.07 -15.79 -3.33
C PHE A 56 2.34 -15.18 -3.91
N LEU A 57 3.50 -15.45 -3.34
CA LEU A 57 4.80 -14.99 -3.84
C LEU A 57 5.21 -15.82 -5.06
N ARG A 58 5.57 -15.15 -6.16
CA ARG A 58 6.04 -15.80 -7.40
C ARG A 58 7.56 -15.84 -7.44
N GLN A 59 8.17 -16.21 -6.33
CA GLN A 59 9.62 -16.24 -6.15
C GLN A 59 10.01 -17.34 -5.16
N GLU A 60 11.28 -17.76 -5.20
CA GLU A 60 11.84 -18.61 -4.17
C GLU A 60 11.98 -17.87 -2.84
N ILE A 61 11.85 -18.61 -1.75
CA ILE A 61 12.03 -18.12 -0.39
C ILE A 61 13.19 -18.92 0.21
N PRO A 62 14.43 -18.44 0.06
CA PRO A 62 15.62 -19.19 0.51
C PRO A 62 15.64 -19.44 2.01
N ASP A 63 15.15 -18.48 2.78
CA ASP A 63 15.03 -18.58 4.24
C ASP A 63 13.62 -18.18 4.70
N PRO A 64 12.73 -19.16 4.95
CA PRO A 64 11.38 -18.86 5.45
C PRO A 64 11.34 -18.24 6.85
N SER A 65 12.45 -18.27 7.61
CA SER A 65 12.50 -17.72 8.97
C SER A 65 12.48 -16.20 9.03
N VAL A 66 12.76 -15.53 7.90
CA VAL A 66 12.69 -14.05 7.80
C VAL A 66 11.26 -13.54 7.71
N LEU A 67 10.29 -14.42 7.42
CA LEU A 67 8.89 -14.03 7.28
C LEU A 67 8.21 -13.85 8.64
N ASP A 68 7.25 -12.95 8.69
CA ASP A 68 6.39 -12.72 9.85
C ASP A 68 5.67 -14.01 10.29
N LYS A 69 5.53 -14.19 11.61
CA LYS A 69 4.84 -15.37 12.18
C LYS A 69 3.31 -15.26 12.14
N ASP A 70 2.78 -14.04 12.01
CA ASP A 70 1.35 -13.76 12.06
C ASP A 70 0.72 -13.52 10.68
N ILE A 71 1.34 -14.06 9.62
CA ILE A 71 0.82 -14.07 8.24
C ILE A 71 -0.65 -14.50 8.21
N LYS A 72 -1.45 -13.86 7.37
CA LYS A 72 -2.90 -14.07 7.23
C LYS A 72 -3.28 -14.47 5.80
N PRO A 73 -3.16 -15.75 5.40
CA PRO A 73 -3.45 -16.19 4.02
C PRO A 73 -4.85 -15.79 3.51
N ALA A 74 -5.87 -15.85 4.38
CA ALA A 74 -7.23 -15.45 4.00
C ALA A 74 -7.35 -13.95 3.67
N ARG A 75 -6.56 -13.10 4.32
CA ARG A 75 -6.45 -11.68 3.99
C ARG A 75 -5.79 -11.51 2.61
N ASP A 76 -4.71 -12.23 2.36
CA ASP A 76 -3.98 -12.14 1.10
C ASP A 76 -4.86 -12.62 -0.07
N GLU A 77 -5.58 -13.73 0.11
CA GLU A 77 -6.52 -14.23 -0.90
C GLU A 77 -7.53 -13.15 -1.29
N TRP A 78 -8.12 -12.48 -0.28
CA TRP A 78 -9.06 -11.39 -0.53
C TRP A 78 -8.38 -10.18 -1.19
N GLU A 79 -7.20 -9.74 -0.70
CA GLU A 79 -6.47 -8.59 -1.24
C GLU A 79 -6.06 -8.82 -2.70
N PHE A 80 -5.59 -10.02 -3.05
CA PHE A 80 -5.26 -10.36 -4.44
C PHE A 80 -6.51 -10.42 -5.34
N ALA A 81 -7.62 -10.99 -4.85
CA ALA A 81 -8.88 -11.02 -5.59
C ALA A 81 -9.42 -9.60 -5.83
N ALA A 82 -9.46 -8.76 -4.80
CA ALA A 82 -9.89 -7.37 -4.89
C ALA A 82 -8.97 -6.53 -5.81
N THR A 83 -7.66 -6.78 -5.76
CA THR A 83 -6.70 -6.10 -6.65
C THR A 83 -6.95 -6.47 -8.11
N LYS A 84 -7.16 -7.75 -8.41
CA LYS A 84 -7.49 -8.22 -9.77
C LYS A 84 -8.77 -7.57 -10.29
N GLU A 85 -9.81 -7.51 -9.47
CA GLU A 85 -11.08 -6.87 -9.82
C GLU A 85 -10.93 -5.37 -10.05
N ALA A 86 -10.21 -4.67 -9.16
CA ALA A 86 -9.95 -3.23 -9.28
C ALA A 86 -9.18 -2.90 -10.56
N LEU A 87 -8.15 -3.68 -10.89
CA LEU A 87 -7.37 -3.52 -12.13
C LEU A 87 -8.23 -3.76 -13.38
N ALA A 88 -9.05 -4.83 -13.39
CA ALA A 88 -9.92 -5.17 -14.53
C ALA A 88 -10.98 -4.10 -14.81
N ARG A 89 -11.46 -3.41 -13.78
CA ARG A 89 -12.47 -2.35 -13.87
C ARG A 89 -11.87 -0.94 -13.88
N GLU A 90 -10.55 -0.80 -13.91
CA GLU A 90 -9.84 0.48 -13.85
C GLU A 90 -10.27 1.36 -12.65
N LEU A 91 -10.58 0.72 -11.51
CA LEU A 91 -10.97 1.42 -10.30
C LEU A 91 -9.76 2.01 -9.58
N PRO A 92 -9.89 3.19 -8.95
CA PRO A 92 -8.78 3.79 -8.22
C PRO A 92 -8.26 2.87 -7.12
N ILE A 93 -6.93 2.71 -7.08
CA ILE A 93 -6.20 1.90 -6.10
C ILE A 93 -5.24 2.80 -5.34
N PHE A 94 -5.33 2.81 -4.01
CA PHE A 94 -4.30 3.36 -3.14
C PHE A 94 -3.73 2.23 -2.27
N ALA A 95 -2.42 2.02 -2.36
CA ALA A 95 -1.75 0.88 -1.74
C ALA A 95 -0.65 1.35 -0.78
N ILE A 96 -0.68 0.89 0.48
CA ILE A 96 0.17 1.38 1.56
C ILE A 96 0.95 0.22 2.17
N CYS A 97 2.28 0.33 2.26
CA CYS A 97 3.21 -0.61 2.88
C CYS A 97 3.04 -2.03 2.29
N LYS A 98 2.51 -3.00 3.03
CA LYS A 98 2.14 -4.31 2.48
C LYS A 98 1.27 -4.18 1.22
N GLY A 99 0.38 -3.18 1.17
CA GLY A 99 -0.45 -2.94 0.00
C GLY A 99 0.35 -2.64 -1.26
N LEU A 100 1.44 -1.87 -1.18
CA LEU A 100 2.38 -1.66 -2.30
C LEU A 100 2.98 -3.01 -2.74
N GLN A 101 3.36 -3.85 -1.80
CA GLN A 101 3.93 -5.16 -2.07
C GLN A 101 2.90 -6.08 -2.75
N VAL A 102 1.65 -6.10 -2.26
CA VAL A 102 0.54 -6.84 -2.88
C VAL A 102 0.32 -6.38 -4.32
N LEU A 103 0.27 -5.07 -4.58
CA LEU A 103 0.08 -4.55 -5.93
C LEU A 103 1.24 -4.94 -6.85
N ASN A 104 2.50 -4.80 -6.40
CA ASN A 104 3.67 -5.20 -7.16
C ASN A 104 3.66 -6.70 -7.51
N VAL A 105 3.37 -7.57 -6.54
CA VAL A 105 3.31 -9.03 -6.75
C VAL A 105 2.14 -9.43 -7.64
N ALA A 106 0.98 -8.81 -7.49
CA ALA A 106 -0.20 -9.04 -8.34
C ALA A 106 0.09 -8.75 -9.82
N LEU A 107 0.91 -7.73 -10.08
CA LEU A 107 1.38 -7.33 -11.41
C LEU A 107 2.61 -8.12 -11.90
N GLY A 108 3.13 -9.07 -11.10
CA GLY A 108 4.21 -9.97 -11.48
C GLY A 108 5.60 -9.56 -10.99
N GLY A 109 5.73 -8.56 -10.15
CA GLY A 109 6.97 -8.17 -9.48
C GLY A 109 7.41 -9.13 -8.37
N THR A 110 8.58 -8.87 -7.78
CA THR A 110 9.15 -9.66 -6.67
C THR A 110 9.53 -8.76 -5.48
N LEU A 111 9.83 -9.38 -4.33
CA LEU A 111 10.15 -8.70 -3.08
C LEU A 111 11.53 -9.11 -2.55
N ARG A 112 12.24 -8.18 -1.95
CA ARG A 112 13.27 -8.46 -0.95
C ARG A 112 12.56 -8.82 0.34
N LEU A 113 12.75 -10.03 0.82
CA LEU A 113 11.99 -10.58 1.93
C LEU A 113 12.51 -10.14 3.30
N ASP A 114 13.69 -9.54 3.33
CA ASP A 114 14.26 -8.90 4.51
C ASP A 114 15.26 -7.83 4.10
N ILE A 115 15.11 -6.63 4.65
CA ILE A 115 15.99 -5.47 4.46
C ILE A 115 16.29 -4.83 5.81
N PRO A 116 17.54 -4.40 6.06
CA PRO A 116 17.88 -3.71 7.30
C PRO A 116 17.43 -2.24 7.29
N GLY A 117 17.22 -1.67 8.48
CA GLY A 117 17.16 -0.23 8.69
C GLY A 117 15.83 0.48 8.41
N HIS A 118 14.82 -0.24 7.90
CA HIS A 118 13.50 0.32 7.59
C HIS A 118 12.42 -0.03 8.62
N ASP A 119 12.61 -1.07 9.41
CA ASP A 119 11.75 -1.33 10.57
C ASP A 119 12.32 -0.63 11.80
N ARG A 120 11.71 0.48 12.20
CA ARG A 120 12.11 1.34 13.32
C ARG A 120 10.93 1.55 14.26
N PRO A 121 10.59 0.56 15.09
CA PRO A 121 9.39 0.59 15.92
C PRO A 121 9.30 1.79 16.85
N GLU A 122 10.44 2.31 17.34
CA GLU A 122 10.53 3.49 18.22
C GLU A 122 10.26 4.83 17.49
N MET A 123 10.42 4.88 16.16
CA MET A 123 10.25 6.09 15.33
C MET A 123 9.25 5.87 14.18
N LYS A 124 8.43 4.83 14.25
CA LYS A 124 7.53 4.41 13.17
C LYS A 124 6.50 5.45 12.73
N ASP A 125 6.25 6.46 13.54
CA ASP A 125 5.30 7.55 13.26
C ASP A 125 6.03 8.88 12.96
N GLU A 126 7.37 8.88 12.92
CA GLU A 126 8.21 10.06 12.67
C GLU A 126 8.71 10.07 11.21
N ASP A 127 8.68 11.24 10.57
CA ASP A 127 9.15 11.42 9.19
C ASP A 127 10.68 11.55 9.14
N VAL A 128 11.38 10.45 9.43
CA VAL A 128 12.85 10.42 9.58
C VAL A 128 13.58 9.96 8.31
N GLN A 129 12.90 9.29 7.39
CA GLN A 129 13.49 8.71 6.19
C GLN A 129 13.47 9.72 5.03
N PRO A 130 14.64 10.14 4.51
CA PRO A 130 14.68 11.08 3.38
C PRO A 130 14.30 10.38 2.07
N LEU A 131 13.56 11.08 1.21
CA LEU A 131 13.19 10.61 -0.12
C LEU A 131 13.92 11.33 -1.23
N ARG A 132 14.25 10.58 -2.28
CA ARG A 132 14.64 11.08 -3.59
C ARG A 132 13.47 10.85 -4.55
N THR A 133 12.75 11.92 -4.88
CA THR A 133 11.51 11.88 -5.65
C THR A 133 11.75 12.39 -7.07
N VAL A 134 11.17 11.71 -8.09
CA VAL A 134 11.23 12.18 -9.48
C VAL A 134 10.43 13.48 -9.64
N ARG A 135 10.87 14.33 -10.60
CA ARG A 135 10.22 15.64 -10.83
C ARG A 135 8.76 15.51 -11.25
N ALA A 136 8.41 14.43 -11.95
CA ALA A 136 7.07 14.18 -12.49
C ALA A 136 6.11 13.51 -11.49
N ALA A 137 6.58 13.15 -10.29
CA ALA A 137 5.70 12.56 -9.28
C ALA A 137 4.58 13.52 -8.89
N SER A 138 3.36 12.97 -8.78
CA SER A 138 2.18 13.75 -8.40
C SER A 138 2.26 14.25 -6.94
N HIS A 139 2.88 13.46 -6.08
CA HIS A 139 3.08 13.78 -4.67
C HIS A 139 4.58 13.70 -4.34
N ARG A 140 5.11 14.78 -3.79
CA ARG A 140 6.52 14.92 -3.46
C ARG A 140 6.68 15.26 -2.00
N LEU A 141 7.23 14.30 -1.26
CA LEU A 141 7.59 14.46 0.15
C LEU A 141 9.11 14.47 0.27
N GLU A 142 9.65 15.27 1.17
CA GLU A 142 11.10 15.30 1.43
C GLU A 142 11.51 14.18 2.37
N ARG A 143 10.66 13.87 3.33
CA ARG A 143 10.86 12.82 4.33
C ARG A 143 9.56 12.12 4.62
N VAL A 144 9.65 10.84 5.03
CA VAL A 144 8.52 9.99 5.40
C VAL A 144 8.86 9.13 6.63
N ASN A 145 7.85 8.56 7.24
CA ASN A 145 8.03 7.52 8.24
C ASN A 145 8.41 6.17 7.58
N SER A 146 8.95 5.25 8.37
CA SER A 146 9.35 3.92 7.89
C SER A 146 9.05 2.86 8.96
N SER A 147 8.37 1.78 8.56
CA SER A 147 8.03 0.64 9.43
C SER A 147 7.77 -0.60 8.58
N HIS A 148 8.81 -1.10 7.91
CA HIS A 148 8.75 -2.29 7.08
C HIS A 148 10.12 -2.99 7.03
N HIS A 149 10.15 -4.31 6.90
CA HIS A 149 11.37 -5.08 6.70
C HIS A 149 11.42 -5.77 5.32
N GLN A 150 10.36 -5.62 4.52
CA GLN A 150 10.34 -6.07 3.12
C GLN A 150 10.24 -4.89 2.17
N ALA A 151 10.73 -5.06 0.94
CA ALA A 151 10.69 -4.04 -0.11
C ALA A 151 10.51 -4.66 -1.50
N ILE A 152 10.22 -3.86 -2.50
CA ILE A 152 10.27 -4.29 -3.90
C ILE A 152 11.71 -4.67 -4.26
N ASP A 153 11.88 -5.87 -4.84
CA ASP A 153 13.11 -6.32 -5.49
C ASP A 153 13.04 -6.02 -6.99
N ARG A 154 12.14 -6.67 -7.70
CA ARG A 154 11.85 -6.37 -9.10
C ARG A 154 10.50 -5.69 -9.23
N LEU A 155 10.54 -4.46 -9.75
CA LEU A 155 9.33 -3.71 -10.07
C LEU A 155 8.54 -4.43 -11.17
N ALA A 156 7.24 -4.49 -11.04
CA ALA A 156 6.36 -5.06 -12.04
C ALA A 156 6.34 -4.23 -13.34
N ASP A 157 6.15 -4.91 -14.47
CA ASP A 157 6.05 -4.25 -15.76
C ASP A 157 4.87 -3.27 -15.81
N GLY A 158 5.05 -2.14 -16.47
CA GLY A 158 4.06 -1.06 -16.55
C GLY A 158 4.00 -0.15 -15.33
N CYS A 159 4.75 -0.45 -14.26
CA CYS A 159 4.91 0.44 -13.13
C CYS A 159 6.11 1.38 -13.32
N GLU A 160 6.02 2.58 -12.78
CA GLU A 160 7.11 3.55 -12.69
C GLU A 160 7.36 3.92 -11.23
N VAL A 161 8.65 4.00 -10.87
CA VAL A 161 9.04 4.50 -9.55
C VAL A 161 8.93 6.01 -9.51
N GLU A 162 8.27 6.52 -8.49
CA GLU A 162 8.13 7.96 -8.24
C GLU A 162 9.06 8.46 -7.12
N ALA A 163 9.40 7.60 -6.15
CA ALA A 163 10.36 7.93 -5.10
C ALA A 163 11.14 6.70 -4.59
N TRP A 164 12.35 6.98 -4.15
CA TRP A 164 13.25 6.03 -3.46
C TRP A 164 13.65 6.61 -2.10
N CYS A 165 13.97 5.74 -1.16
CA CYS A 165 14.77 6.12 -0.01
C CYS A 165 16.11 6.70 -0.51
N ALA A 166 16.49 7.89 -0.04
CA ALA A 166 17.67 8.59 -0.55
C ALA A 166 19.01 7.97 -0.07
N THR A 167 18.97 7.03 0.88
CA THR A 167 20.17 6.43 1.48
C THR A 167 20.56 5.08 0.89
N ASP A 168 19.60 4.32 0.33
CA ASP A 168 19.84 2.93 -0.10
C ASP A 168 19.05 2.51 -1.35
N ASP A 169 18.39 3.48 -1.99
CA ASP A 169 17.61 3.28 -3.22
C ASP A 169 16.44 2.28 -3.12
N ILE A 170 15.96 1.98 -1.90
CA ILE A 170 14.71 1.23 -1.72
C ILE A 170 13.54 2.00 -2.33
N ILE A 171 12.70 1.30 -3.11
CA ILE A 171 11.51 1.89 -3.74
C ILE A 171 10.47 2.22 -2.67
N GLU A 172 10.11 3.50 -2.58
CA GLU A 172 9.20 4.03 -1.56
C GLU A 172 7.86 4.51 -2.14
N GLN A 173 7.81 4.78 -3.45
CA GLN A 173 6.59 5.18 -4.13
C GLN A 173 6.62 4.74 -5.59
N MET A 174 5.52 4.16 -6.06
CA MET A 174 5.34 3.78 -7.45
C MET A 174 3.91 4.04 -7.90
N ARG A 175 3.72 4.11 -9.23
CA ARG A 175 2.40 4.13 -9.88
C ARG A 175 2.35 3.15 -11.05
N LEU A 176 1.16 2.66 -11.38
CA LEU A 176 0.90 1.93 -12.63
C LEU A 176 0.54 2.95 -13.71
N THR A 177 1.35 3.04 -14.77
CA THR A 177 1.29 4.15 -15.74
C THR A 177 0.09 4.10 -16.68
N SER A 178 -0.34 2.88 -17.03
CA SER A 178 -1.50 2.65 -17.92
C SER A 178 -2.84 2.69 -17.19
N HIS A 179 -2.84 2.87 -15.86
CA HIS A 179 -4.05 2.85 -15.03
C HIS A 179 -4.48 4.28 -14.67
N PRO A 180 -5.80 4.60 -14.66
CA PRO A 180 -6.28 5.95 -14.34
C PRO A 180 -5.82 6.48 -12.98
N PHE A 181 -5.77 5.61 -11.97
CA PHE A 181 -5.19 5.92 -10.67
C PHE A 181 -4.81 4.62 -9.92
N ALA A 182 -3.55 4.29 -9.90
CA ALA A 182 -2.99 3.25 -9.04
C ALA A 182 -1.67 3.75 -8.46
N LEU A 183 -1.76 4.31 -7.26
CA LEU A 183 -0.64 4.85 -6.48
C LEU A 183 -0.31 3.91 -5.34
N ALA A 184 0.97 3.63 -5.15
CA ALA A 184 1.43 2.79 -4.05
C ALA A 184 2.63 3.41 -3.34
N VAL A 185 2.61 3.35 -2.01
CA VAL A 185 3.66 3.91 -1.14
C VAL A 185 4.10 2.87 -0.10
N GLN A 186 5.40 2.81 0.19
CA GLN A 186 5.95 1.87 1.18
C GLN A 186 5.84 2.42 2.60
N TYR A 187 5.87 3.73 2.75
CA TYR A 187 5.64 4.43 4.02
C TYR A 187 4.16 4.45 4.43
N HIS A 188 3.86 4.97 5.64
CA HIS A 188 2.53 4.96 6.26
C HIS A 188 1.92 6.38 6.33
N PRO A 189 1.29 6.88 5.26
CA PRO A 189 0.70 8.23 5.25
C PRO A 189 -0.45 8.39 6.25
N GLU A 190 -1.14 7.30 6.60
CA GLU A 190 -2.21 7.31 7.60
C GLU A 190 -1.74 7.62 9.02
N ARG A 191 -0.45 7.41 9.31
CA ARG A 191 0.15 7.72 10.62
C ARG A 191 0.65 9.15 10.72
N GLY A 192 0.92 9.80 9.57
CA GLY A 192 1.50 11.13 9.52
C GLY A 192 0.49 12.26 9.66
N GLY A 193 0.99 13.49 9.54
CA GLY A 193 0.21 14.72 9.65
C GLY A 193 -0.35 15.23 8.33
N ASN A 194 -0.62 16.54 8.29
CA ASN A 194 -1.25 17.22 7.15
C ASN A 194 -0.47 17.12 5.83
N ALA A 195 0.83 16.86 5.87
CA ALA A 195 1.66 16.67 4.67
C ALA A 195 1.16 15.53 3.78
N TYR A 196 0.53 14.52 4.36
CA TYR A 196 0.01 13.35 3.65
C TYR A 196 -1.46 13.49 3.18
N ALA A 197 -2.18 14.49 3.66
CA ALA A 197 -3.59 14.70 3.30
C ALA A 197 -3.83 14.79 1.78
N PRO A 198 -2.96 15.39 0.95
CA PRO A 198 -3.11 15.41 -0.50
C PRO A 198 -3.18 14.03 -1.16
N LEU A 199 -2.48 13.01 -0.62
CA LEU A 199 -2.53 11.62 -1.12
C LEU A 199 -3.96 11.05 -1.02
N PHE A 200 -4.58 11.22 0.16
CA PHE A 200 -5.96 10.76 0.40
C PHE A 200 -6.97 11.57 -0.40
N ALA A 201 -6.78 12.89 -0.50
CA ALA A 201 -7.69 13.77 -1.25
C ALA A 201 -7.69 13.44 -2.76
N ASP A 202 -6.51 13.20 -3.35
CA ASP A 202 -6.39 12.80 -4.77
C ASP A 202 -7.04 11.43 -4.99
N PHE A 203 -6.76 10.44 -4.14
CA PHE A 203 -7.38 9.12 -4.20
C PHE A 203 -8.91 9.20 -4.12
N VAL A 204 -9.45 9.91 -3.11
CA VAL A 204 -10.90 10.07 -2.93
C VAL A 204 -11.53 10.80 -4.10
N GLY A 205 -10.85 11.79 -4.66
CA GLY A 205 -11.31 12.52 -5.85
C GLY A 205 -11.48 11.65 -7.09
N ARG A 206 -10.89 10.44 -7.11
CA ARG A 206 -11.03 9.46 -8.21
C ARG A 206 -12.15 8.46 -7.99
N LEU A 207 -12.67 8.33 -6.77
CA LEU A 207 -13.81 7.44 -6.49
C LEU A 207 -15.07 7.98 -7.20
N LYS A 208 -15.72 7.14 -7.98
CA LYS A 208 -16.90 7.51 -8.78
C LYS A 208 -18.17 6.83 -8.25
#